data_c3f2d938bd16f14b75ba6a769b6c6fd9
#
_entry.id   c3f2d938bd16f14b75ba6a769b6c6fd9
#
_cell.length_a   1.000
_cell.length_b   1.000
_cell.length_c   1.000
_cell.angle_alpha   90.00
_cell.angle_beta   90.00
_cell.angle_gamma   90.00
#
_symmetry.space_group_name_H-M   'P 1'
#
loop_
_entity.id
_entity.type
_entity.pdbx_description
1 polymer ?
#
loop_
_entity_poly.entity_id
_entity_poly.type
_entity_poly.pdbx_seq_one_letter_code
_entity_poly.pdbx_strand_id
1 'polypeptide(L)'
;MFNKWTFLGLGLLIAIVAVVSIACDDDEPSEAEAVAQLCADLTTLQAADAAFDDLGADSTVDELNDANATFSDALDDVDASARDVVDVRTQPIDDAYDDLAQAINDIPGDATIVEGLASIAPQLAAVDAAYDSAFSGLDCS
;
A
#
# COMPACT_ATOMS: atom_id res chain seq x y z
N MET A 1 -56.59 44.80 -12.11
CA MET A 1 -56.55 43.66 -13.03
C MET A 1 -55.27 42.93 -12.80
N PHE A 2 -55.30 41.93 -11.94
CA PHE A 2 -54.13 41.13 -11.60
C PHE A 2 -54.17 39.81 -12.37
N ASN A 3 -53.18 39.56 -13.17
CA ASN A 3 -53.02 38.39 -14.02
C ASN A 3 -52.81 37.16 -13.18
N LYS A 4 -53.79 36.28 -13.14
CA LYS A 4 -53.85 34.99 -12.44
C LYS A 4 -53.10 33.84 -13.14
N TRP A 5 -52.13 34.17 -14.00
CA TRP A 5 -51.50 33.18 -14.88
C TRP A 5 -50.03 32.90 -14.63
N THR A 6 -49.49 33.35 -13.50
CA THR A 6 -48.04 33.15 -13.23
C THR A 6 -47.73 32.07 -12.16
N PHE A 7 -48.69 31.27 -11.75
CA PHE A 7 -48.46 30.24 -10.71
C PHE A 7 -48.58 28.78 -11.19
N LEU A 8 -48.61 28.54 -12.49
CA LEU A 8 -48.78 27.18 -13.02
C LEU A 8 -47.49 26.60 -13.65
N GLY A 9 -46.34 27.24 -13.44
CA GLY A 9 -45.05 26.84 -14.06
C GLY A 9 -44.00 26.29 -13.10
N LEU A 10 -44.29 26.23 -11.78
CA LEU A 10 -43.25 25.91 -10.80
C LEU A 10 -43.49 24.56 -10.07
N GLY A 11 -44.37 23.74 -10.59
CA GLY A 11 -44.74 22.45 -9.94
C GLY A 11 -44.22 21.18 -10.60
N LEU A 12 -43.39 21.28 -11.62
CA LEU A 12 -43.03 20.08 -12.40
C LEU A 12 -41.47 19.82 -12.52
N LEU A 13 -40.68 20.35 -11.61
CA LEU A 13 -39.22 20.16 -11.63
C LEU A 13 -38.65 19.51 -10.37
N ILE A 14 -39.49 18.92 -9.51
CA ILE A 14 -39.06 18.25 -8.27
C ILE A 14 -39.28 16.73 -8.32
N ALA A 15 -39.49 16.15 -9.47
CA ALA A 15 -39.77 14.72 -9.57
C ALA A 15 -38.74 13.89 -10.34
N ILE A 16 -37.50 14.39 -10.55
CA ILE A 16 -36.46 13.62 -11.25
C ILE A 16 -35.15 13.53 -10.45
N VAL A 17 -35.20 13.65 -9.14
CA VAL A 17 -34.00 13.47 -8.29
C VAL A 17 -34.17 12.30 -7.32
N ALA A 18 -34.97 11.34 -7.63
CA ALA A 18 -35.23 10.22 -6.72
C ALA A 18 -35.11 8.84 -7.37
N VAL A 19 -34.18 8.65 -8.32
CA VAL A 19 -33.86 7.30 -8.80
C VAL A 19 -32.35 7.23 -9.13
N VAL A 20 -31.51 7.62 -8.18
CA VAL A 20 -30.10 7.21 -8.16
C VAL A 20 -29.78 6.80 -6.73
N SER A 21 -30.44 5.80 -6.30
CA SER A 21 -30.08 5.09 -5.11
C SER A 21 -30.78 3.76 -5.20
N ILE A 22 -30.10 2.81 -5.73
CA ILE A 22 -30.16 1.41 -5.35
C ILE A 22 -29.35 0.70 -6.44
N ALA A 23 -28.06 0.79 -6.33
CA ALA A 23 -27.13 -0.24 -6.69
C ALA A 23 -26.02 -0.13 -5.65
N CYS A 24 -26.37 -0.35 -4.44
CA CYS A 24 -25.47 -0.64 -3.37
C CYS A 24 -25.81 -2.05 -3.00
N ASP A 25 -25.06 -2.97 -3.51
CA ASP A 25 -24.83 -4.27 -2.94
C ASP A 25 -23.82 -5.01 -3.81
N ASP A 26 -22.64 -4.39 -3.93
CA ASP A 26 -21.40 -5.11 -4.03
C ASP A 26 -20.40 -4.22 -3.28
N ASP A 27 -20.07 -4.60 -2.05
CA ASP A 27 -19.04 -3.98 -1.21
C ASP A 27 -17.62 -4.20 -1.77
N GLU A 28 -17.51 -4.53 -3.05
CA GLU A 28 -16.22 -4.59 -3.72
C GLU A 28 -15.82 -3.18 -4.17
N PRO A 29 -14.62 -2.71 -3.78
CA PRO A 29 -14.12 -1.41 -4.21
C PRO A 29 -14.08 -1.35 -5.74
N SER A 30 -14.37 -0.20 -6.32
CA SER A 30 -14.16 -0.02 -7.75
C SER A 30 -12.66 -0.17 -8.06
N GLU A 31 -12.32 -0.60 -9.29
CA GLU A 31 -10.92 -0.76 -9.71
C GLU A 31 -10.07 0.50 -9.41
N ALA A 32 -10.64 1.69 -9.60
CA ALA A 32 -9.95 2.95 -9.31
C ALA A 32 -9.72 3.16 -7.80
N GLU A 33 -10.66 2.74 -6.94
CA GLU A 33 -10.52 2.80 -5.47
C GLU A 33 -9.50 1.75 -4.99
N ALA A 34 -9.52 0.55 -5.56
CA ALA A 34 -8.55 -0.50 -5.27
C ALA A 34 -7.12 -0.06 -5.63
N VAL A 35 -6.92 0.52 -6.81
CA VAL A 35 -5.61 1.07 -7.22
C VAL A 35 -5.18 2.21 -6.30
N ALA A 36 -6.09 3.13 -5.93
CA ALA A 36 -5.75 4.23 -5.03
C ALA A 36 -5.35 3.74 -3.63
N GLN A 37 -6.03 2.70 -3.11
CA GLN A 37 -5.68 2.09 -1.84
C GLN A 37 -4.29 1.42 -1.93
N LEU A 38 -4.07 0.61 -2.95
CA LEU A 38 -2.78 -0.03 -3.18
C LEU A 38 -1.65 1.01 -3.27
N CYS A 39 -1.84 2.11 -3.99
CA CYS A 39 -0.84 3.20 -4.06
C CYS A 39 -0.55 3.85 -2.70
N ALA A 40 -1.55 3.97 -1.83
CA ALA A 40 -1.36 4.48 -0.47
C ALA A 40 -0.54 3.48 0.38
N ASP A 41 -0.83 2.19 0.30
CA ASP A 41 -0.12 1.15 1.03
C ASP A 41 1.31 1.00 0.52
N LEU A 42 1.54 1.13 -0.79
CA LEU A 42 2.88 1.19 -1.39
C LEU A 42 3.71 2.37 -0.86
N THR A 43 3.09 3.53 -0.67
CA THR A 43 3.77 4.68 -0.07
C THR A 43 4.17 4.39 1.38
N THR A 44 3.33 3.67 2.12
CA THR A 44 3.62 3.24 3.49
C THR A 44 4.76 2.23 3.51
N LEU A 45 4.76 1.27 2.60
CA LEU A 45 5.84 0.28 2.46
C LEU A 45 7.18 0.94 2.13
N GLN A 46 7.21 1.93 1.22
CA GLN A 46 8.42 2.69 0.92
C GLN A 46 8.93 3.47 2.15
N ALA A 47 8.03 4.01 2.97
CA ALA A 47 8.43 4.68 4.21
C ALA A 47 8.99 3.69 5.24
N ALA A 48 8.47 2.46 5.29
CA ALA A 48 8.99 1.39 6.14
C ALA A 48 10.37 0.90 5.66
N ASP A 49 10.58 0.81 4.33
CA ASP A 49 11.88 0.48 3.74
C ASP A 49 12.94 1.54 4.08
N ALA A 50 12.61 2.82 3.99
CA ALA A 50 13.50 3.92 4.37
C ALA A 50 13.98 3.86 5.84
N ALA A 51 13.25 3.16 6.72
CA ALA A 51 13.69 2.95 8.09
C ALA A 51 14.97 2.08 8.20
N PHE A 52 15.22 1.21 7.23
CA PHE A 52 16.49 0.47 7.17
C PHE A 52 17.66 1.36 6.76
N ASP A 53 17.42 2.34 5.89
CA ASP A 53 18.44 3.31 5.46
C ASP A 53 18.84 4.26 6.59
N ASP A 54 17.93 4.52 7.53
CA ASP A 54 18.19 5.36 8.72
C ASP A 54 19.01 4.63 9.80
N LEU A 55 19.14 3.30 9.72
CA LEU A 55 19.97 2.52 10.64
C LEU A 55 21.45 2.77 10.36
N GLY A 56 22.18 3.10 11.42
CA GLY A 56 23.60 3.43 11.36
C GLY A 56 24.43 2.72 12.43
N ALA A 57 25.69 3.14 12.55
CA ALA A 57 26.63 2.56 13.50
C ALA A 57 26.20 2.67 14.99
N ASP A 58 25.34 3.63 15.29
CA ASP A 58 24.82 3.88 16.65
C ASP A 58 23.48 3.17 16.91
N SER A 59 22.89 2.53 15.87
CA SER A 59 21.64 1.78 15.99
C SER A 59 21.84 0.45 16.69
N THR A 60 20.75 -0.09 17.20
CA THR A 60 20.71 -1.35 17.94
C THR A 60 20.05 -2.48 17.11
N VAL A 61 20.27 -3.71 17.53
CA VAL A 61 19.56 -4.88 16.95
C VAL A 61 18.05 -4.78 17.18
N ASP A 62 17.64 -4.17 18.30
CA ASP A 62 16.20 -3.98 18.57
C ASP A 62 15.59 -3.01 17.55
N GLU A 63 16.29 -1.91 17.19
CA GLU A 63 15.83 -0.99 16.14
C GLU A 63 15.78 -1.64 14.76
N LEU A 64 16.70 -2.53 14.44
CA LEU A 64 16.64 -3.33 13.22
C LEU A 64 15.42 -4.27 13.22
N ASN A 65 15.12 -4.92 14.34
CA ASN A 65 13.94 -5.78 14.46
C ASN A 65 12.63 -4.96 14.38
N ASP A 66 12.60 -3.75 14.95
CA ASP A 66 11.44 -2.86 14.86
C ASP A 66 11.22 -2.38 13.42
N ALA A 67 12.29 -2.05 12.68
CA ALA A 67 12.21 -1.71 11.26
C ALA A 67 11.67 -2.89 10.45
N ASN A 68 12.16 -4.10 10.69
CA ASN A 68 11.69 -5.33 10.04
C ASN A 68 10.21 -5.61 10.33
N ALA A 69 9.76 -5.45 11.58
CA ALA A 69 8.36 -5.62 11.93
C ALA A 69 7.46 -4.61 11.23
N THR A 70 7.87 -3.33 11.20
CA THR A 70 7.14 -2.26 10.51
C THR A 70 7.03 -2.52 9.01
N PHE A 71 8.10 -3.04 8.40
CA PHE A 71 8.11 -3.40 6.99
C PHE A 71 7.17 -4.59 6.70
N SER A 72 7.18 -5.61 7.57
CA SER A 72 6.28 -6.77 7.47
C SER A 72 4.81 -6.36 7.51
N ASP A 73 4.45 -5.50 8.47
CA ASP A 73 3.07 -5.02 8.61
C ASP A 73 2.64 -4.23 7.36
N ALA A 74 3.51 -3.37 6.82
CA ALA A 74 3.23 -2.62 5.60
C ALA A 74 3.13 -3.52 4.35
N LEU A 75 3.90 -4.61 4.29
CA LEU A 75 3.81 -5.60 3.22
C LEU A 75 2.48 -6.36 3.26
N ASP A 76 2.01 -6.74 4.45
CA ASP A 76 0.70 -7.39 4.62
C ASP A 76 -0.45 -6.48 4.13
N ASP A 77 -0.37 -5.16 4.35
CA ASP A 77 -1.34 -4.19 3.86
C ASP A 77 -1.31 -4.10 2.32
N VAL A 78 -0.12 -4.07 1.71
CA VAL A 78 0.06 -4.11 0.25
C VAL A 78 -0.51 -5.39 -0.34
N ASP A 79 -0.27 -6.54 0.27
CA ASP A 79 -0.82 -7.82 -0.16
C ASP A 79 -2.35 -7.86 -0.10
N ALA A 80 -2.92 -7.26 0.94
CA ALA A 80 -4.36 -7.19 1.08
C ALA A 80 -4.98 -6.33 -0.03
N SER A 81 -4.44 -5.14 -0.30
CA SER A 81 -4.96 -4.22 -1.32
C SER A 81 -4.65 -4.69 -2.76
N ALA A 82 -3.53 -5.38 -2.98
CA ALA A 82 -3.17 -5.91 -4.29
C ALA A 82 -4.12 -7.00 -4.81
N ARG A 83 -4.82 -7.72 -3.91
CA ARG A 83 -5.80 -8.76 -4.31
C ARG A 83 -6.99 -8.20 -5.08
N ASP A 84 -7.30 -6.94 -4.86
CA ASP A 84 -8.43 -6.25 -5.49
C ASP A 84 -8.02 -5.58 -6.82
N VAL A 85 -6.73 -5.63 -7.18
CA VAL A 85 -6.20 -5.05 -8.41
C VAL A 85 -5.81 -6.15 -9.40
N VAL A 86 -6.39 -6.10 -10.59
CA VAL A 86 -6.10 -7.07 -11.66
C VAL A 86 -4.65 -6.92 -12.14
N ASP A 87 -3.98 -8.06 -12.37
CA ASP A 87 -2.61 -8.14 -12.91
C ASP A 87 -1.47 -7.77 -11.95
N VAL A 88 -1.74 -7.44 -10.69
CA VAL A 88 -0.70 -7.26 -9.68
C VAL A 88 -0.32 -8.61 -9.06
N ARG A 89 0.99 -8.85 -8.90
CA ARG A 89 1.53 -10.06 -8.29
C ARG A 89 2.51 -9.68 -7.20
N THR A 90 2.15 -9.94 -5.96
CA THR A 90 2.98 -9.67 -4.78
C THR A 90 3.93 -10.82 -4.43
N GLN A 91 3.64 -12.05 -4.88
CA GLN A 91 4.42 -13.24 -4.55
C GLN A 91 5.97 -13.07 -4.67
N PRO A 92 6.53 -12.40 -5.70
CA PRO A 92 7.98 -12.18 -5.76
C PRO A 92 8.48 -11.26 -4.64
N ILE A 93 7.64 -10.38 -4.11
CA ILE A 93 7.98 -9.50 -2.98
C ILE A 93 7.98 -10.34 -1.70
N ASP A 94 6.96 -11.19 -1.50
CA ASP A 94 6.86 -12.10 -0.36
C ASP A 94 8.08 -13.01 -0.28
N ASP A 95 8.46 -13.64 -1.41
CA ASP A 95 9.62 -14.52 -1.50
C ASP A 95 10.93 -13.77 -1.15
N ALA A 96 11.10 -12.53 -1.65
CA ALA A 96 12.28 -11.71 -1.35
C ALA A 96 12.29 -11.23 0.10
N TYR A 97 11.12 -10.94 0.67
CA TYR A 97 10.99 -10.58 2.07
C TYR A 97 11.29 -11.74 3.02
N ASP A 98 10.82 -12.94 2.71
CA ASP A 98 11.15 -14.15 3.49
C ASP A 98 12.66 -14.37 3.55
N ASP A 99 13.36 -14.17 2.43
CA ASP A 99 14.82 -14.24 2.36
C ASP A 99 15.49 -13.14 3.22
N LEU A 100 14.94 -11.92 3.22
CA LEU A 100 15.41 -10.82 4.07
C LEU A 100 15.19 -11.14 5.56
N ALA A 101 14.00 -11.57 5.94
CA ALA A 101 13.68 -11.93 7.33
C ALA A 101 14.58 -13.06 7.84
N GLN A 102 14.86 -14.06 7.00
CA GLN A 102 15.80 -15.11 7.34
C GLN A 102 17.22 -14.56 7.53
N ALA A 103 17.70 -13.70 6.63
CA ALA A 103 19.03 -13.12 6.73
C ALA A 103 19.19 -12.25 8.00
N ILE A 104 18.14 -11.53 8.41
CA ILE A 104 18.12 -10.77 9.67
C ILE A 104 18.24 -11.74 10.88
N ASN A 105 17.48 -12.82 10.86
CA ASN A 105 17.55 -13.84 11.94
C ASN A 105 18.90 -14.54 12.02
N ASP A 106 19.64 -14.63 10.91
CA ASP A 106 20.95 -15.27 10.84
C ASP A 106 22.09 -14.34 11.25
N ILE A 107 21.82 -13.05 11.56
CA ILE A 107 22.83 -12.12 12.08
C ILE A 107 23.33 -12.62 13.44
N PRO A 108 24.65 -12.86 13.61
CA PRO A 108 25.18 -13.27 14.89
C PRO A 108 24.90 -12.25 16.00
N GLY A 109 24.53 -12.71 17.19
CA GLY A 109 24.20 -11.81 18.30
C GLY A 109 25.38 -10.96 18.83
N ASP A 110 26.59 -11.25 18.39
CA ASP A 110 27.82 -10.49 18.69
C ASP A 110 28.29 -9.60 17.50
N ALA A 111 27.54 -9.64 16.37
CA ALA A 111 27.80 -8.76 15.24
C ALA A 111 27.46 -7.30 15.58
N THR A 112 28.23 -6.38 15.00
CA THR A 112 27.85 -4.98 15.04
C THR A 112 26.69 -4.73 14.07
N ILE A 113 25.89 -3.69 14.35
CA ILE A 113 24.79 -3.32 13.46
C ILE A 113 25.26 -3.07 12.01
N VAL A 114 26.45 -2.46 11.85
CA VAL A 114 27.03 -2.21 10.51
C VAL A 114 27.35 -3.52 9.77
N GLU A 115 27.87 -4.52 10.48
CA GLU A 115 28.11 -5.85 9.89
C GLU A 115 26.80 -6.54 9.56
N GLY A 116 25.78 -6.42 10.42
CA GLY A 116 24.44 -6.95 10.20
C GLY A 116 23.81 -6.32 8.95
N LEU A 117 23.77 -4.99 8.86
CA LEU A 117 23.25 -4.27 7.68
C LEU A 117 23.99 -4.64 6.39
N ALA A 118 25.32 -4.74 6.45
CA ALA A 118 26.10 -5.17 5.30
C ALA A 118 25.77 -6.60 4.85
N SER A 119 25.41 -7.48 5.77
CA SER A 119 25.05 -8.87 5.46
C SER A 119 23.69 -9.01 4.79
N ILE A 120 22.74 -8.12 5.08
CA ILE A 120 21.37 -8.14 4.52
C ILE A 120 21.19 -7.24 3.29
N ALA A 121 22.18 -6.40 2.96
CA ALA A 121 22.08 -5.47 1.82
C ALA A 121 21.69 -6.14 0.48
N PRO A 122 22.15 -7.36 0.13
CA PRO A 122 21.69 -8.04 -1.09
C PRO A 122 20.20 -8.40 -1.05
N GLN A 123 19.66 -8.74 0.11
CA GLN A 123 18.24 -9.08 0.28
C GLN A 123 17.36 -7.84 0.21
N LEU A 124 17.77 -6.72 0.81
CA LEU A 124 17.09 -5.43 0.63
C LEU A 124 17.03 -5.06 -0.86
N ALA A 125 18.13 -5.15 -1.59
CA ALA A 125 18.13 -4.88 -3.03
C ALA A 125 17.25 -5.85 -3.83
N ALA A 126 17.06 -7.09 -3.38
CA ALA A 126 16.15 -8.04 -3.99
C ALA A 126 14.68 -7.68 -3.75
N VAL A 127 14.33 -7.19 -2.56
CA VAL A 127 13.00 -6.67 -2.24
C VAL A 127 12.68 -5.47 -3.12
N ASP A 128 13.58 -4.49 -3.26
CA ASP A 128 13.42 -3.34 -4.16
C ASP A 128 13.16 -3.75 -5.59
N ALA A 129 13.95 -4.70 -6.11
CA ALA A 129 13.82 -5.18 -7.49
C ALA A 129 12.48 -5.93 -7.70
N ALA A 130 12.03 -6.71 -6.72
CA ALA A 130 10.74 -7.40 -6.76
C ALA A 130 9.57 -6.40 -6.74
N TYR A 131 9.69 -5.37 -5.90
CA TYR A 131 8.75 -4.25 -5.81
C TYR A 131 8.62 -3.52 -7.15
N ASP A 132 9.74 -3.04 -7.71
CA ASP A 132 9.76 -2.36 -9.01
C ASP A 132 9.14 -3.23 -10.11
N SER A 133 9.41 -4.53 -10.10
CA SER A 133 8.86 -5.47 -11.07
C SER A 133 7.35 -5.65 -10.94
N ALA A 134 6.84 -5.73 -9.69
CA ALA A 134 5.42 -5.96 -9.43
C ALA A 134 4.57 -4.73 -9.78
N PHE A 135 5.09 -3.53 -9.56
CA PHE A 135 4.33 -2.28 -9.64
C PHE A 135 4.70 -1.34 -10.78
N SER A 136 5.63 -1.75 -11.66
CA SER A 136 6.07 -0.93 -12.82
C SER A 136 4.95 -0.53 -13.79
N GLY A 137 3.78 -1.17 -13.71
CA GLY A 137 2.59 -0.87 -14.53
C GLY A 137 1.52 -0.06 -13.83
N LEU A 138 1.68 0.25 -12.53
CA LEU A 138 0.72 1.04 -11.77
C LEU A 138 0.99 2.54 -11.94
N ASP A 139 -0.09 3.29 -12.18
CA ASP A 139 -0.07 4.76 -12.22
C ASP A 139 -0.55 5.31 -10.88
N CYS A 140 0.40 5.51 -9.96
CA CYS A 140 0.16 6.07 -8.63
C CYS A 140 0.28 7.60 -8.64
N SER A 141 -0.44 8.32 -9.51
CA SER A 141 -0.39 9.79 -9.64
C SER A 141 -1.63 10.48 -9.10
#